data_c89eae8e1b845605e9b507e30f32d56f
#
_entry.id   c89eae8e1b845605e9b507e30f32d56f
#
_cell.length_a   1.000
_cell.length_b   1.000
_cell.length_c   1.000
_cell.angle_alpha   90.00
_cell.angle_beta   90.00
_cell.angle_gamma   90.00
#
_symmetry.space_group_name_H-M   'P 1'
#
loop_
_entity.id
_entity.type
_entity.pdbx_description
1 polymer ?
#
loop_
_entity_poly.entity_id
_entity_poly.type
_entity_poly.pdbx_seq_one_letter_code
_entity_poly.pdbx_strand_id
1 'polypeptide(L)' 'REKLPFVYARKEDGETIYIAVNPSQDEADLPLSETLSEVLLAVGDVRTEKAPDGISRSLLFMGPQSAAILR' A
#
# COMPACT_ATOMS: atom_id res chain seq x y z
N ARG A 1 10.64 -17.74 -10.20
CA ARG A 1 10.92 -16.44 -9.60
C ARG A 1 9.71 -15.92 -8.83
N GLU A 2 9.94 -15.47 -7.64
CA GLU A 2 8.90 -14.90 -6.81
C GLU A 2 8.49 -13.51 -7.31
N LYS A 3 7.20 -13.26 -7.23
CA LYS A 3 6.65 -11.93 -7.44
C LYS A 3 6.42 -11.30 -6.08
N LEU A 4 7.05 -10.15 -5.85
CA LEU A 4 6.98 -9.46 -4.56
C LEU A 4 6.11 -8.23 -4.63
N PRO A 5 5.40 -7.90 -3.56
CA PRO A 5 4.65 -6.64 -3.50
C PRO A 5 5.60 -5.45 -3.47
N PHE A 6 5.14 -4.34 -4.03
CA PHE A 6 5.93 -3.11 -4.00
C PHE A 6 5.00 -1.89 -3.93
N VAL A 7 5.58 -0.81 -3.41
CA VAL A 7 4.90 0.49 -3.32
C VAL A 7 5.88 1.55 -3.80
N TYR A 8 5.40 2.46 -4.62
CA TYR A 8 6.19 3.63 -4.97
C TYR A 8 5.34 4.89 -4.93
N ALA A 9 6.03 6.03 -4.79
CA ALA A 9 5.38 7.31 -4.64
C ALA A 9 5.57 8.16 -5.89
N ARG A 10 4.55 8.94 -6.24
CA ARG A 10 4.64 9.98 -7.25
C ARG A 10 4.27 11.31 -6.63
N LYS A 11 5.03 12.33 -6.95
CA LYS A 11 4.76 13.70 -6.51
C LYS A 11 4.39 14.56 -7.70
N GLU A 12 3.26 15.21 -7.61
CA GLU A 12 2.78 16.16 -8.63
C GLU A 12 2.08 17.31 -7.93
N ASP A 13 2.42 18.53 -8.29
CA ASP A 13 1.75 19.74 -7.79
C ASP A 13 1.65 19.79 -6.26
N GLY A 14 2.72 19.36 -5.58
CA GLY A 14 2.75 19.36 -4.12
C GLY A 14 2.00 18.21 -3.46
N GLU A 15 1.38 17.35 -4.24
CA GLU A 15 0.66 16.20 -3.73
C GLU A 15 1.47 14.91 -3.93
N THR A 16 1.42 14.01 -2.95
CA THR A 16 2.06 12.71 -3.04
C THR A 16 1.00 11.64 -3.17
N ILE A 17 1.13 10.80 -4.18
CA ILE A 17 0.26 9.67 -4.43
C ILE A 17 1.09 8.39 -4.37
N TYR A 18 0.56 7.37 -3.73
CA TYR A 18 1.23 6.10 -3.58
C TYR A 18 0.54 5.06 -4.47
N ILE A 19 1.35 4.27 -5.16
CA ILE A 19 0.85 3.19 -6.01
C ILE A 19 1.41 1.90 -5.45
N ALA A 20 0.51 0.99 -5.07
CA ALA A 20 0.86 -0.27 -4.44
C ALA A 20 0.38 -1.41 -5.31
N VAL A 21 1.22 -2.44 -5.46
CA VAL A 21 0.88 -3.61 -6.26
C VAL A 21 1.34 -4.85 -5.52
N ASN A 22 0.44 -5.82 -5.40
CA ASN A 22 0.78 -7.15 -4.92
C ASN A 22 0.51 -8.16 -6.02
N PRO A 23 1.52 -8.53 -6.83
CA PRO A 23 1.32 -9.45 -7.93
C PRO A 23 1.34 -10.93 -7.52
N SER A 24 1.63 -11.21 -6.25
CA SER A 24 1.74 -12.58 -5.77
C SER A 24 0.38 -13.19 -5.48
N GLN A 25 0.36 -14.49 -5.26
CA GLN A 25 -0.85 -15.20 -4.86
C GLN A 25 -1.01 -15.26 -3.34
N ASP A 26 -0.13 -14.61 -2.61
CA ASP A 26 -0.17 -14.55 -1.15
C ASP A 26 -0.57 -13.18 -0.70
N GLU A 27 -1.20 -13.11 0.48
CA GLU A 27 -1.45 -11.84 1.14
C GLU A 27 -0.14 -11.18 1.54
N ALA A 28 -0.14 -9.86 1.59
CA ALA A 28 1.03 -9.10 1.99
C ALA A 28 0.64 -7.99 2.96
N ASP A 29 1.50 -7.77 3.94
CA ASP A 29 1.38 -6.68 4.90
C ASP A 29 2.61 -5.80 4.71
N LEU A 30 2.39 -4.53 4.38
CA LEU A 30 3.46 -3.60 4.06
C LEU A 30 3.47 -2.46 5.06
N PRO A 31 4.46 -2.41 5.96
CA PRO A 31 4.60 -1.26 6.86
C PRO A 31 5.16 -0.07 6.10
N LEU A 32 4.54 1.10 6.28
CA LEU A 32 4.92 2.32 5.60
C LEU A 32 5.25 3.41 6.60
N SER A 33 6.23 4.23 6.28
CA SER A 33 6.64 5.34 7.13
C SER A 33 5.71 6.55 7.00
N GLU A 34 4.85 6.56 5.99
CA GLU A 34 3.91 7.66 5.75
C GLU A 34 2.54 7.34 6.34
N THR A 35 1.80 8.38 6.69
CA THR A 35 0.41 8.24 7.09
C THR A 35 -0.46 8.31 5.84
N LEU A 36 -1.18 7.24 5.57
CA LEU A 36 -2.12 7.18 4.46
C LEU A 36 -3.52 7.49 4.99
N SER A 37 -4.21 8.39 4.33
CA SER A 37 -5.53 8.82 4.76
C SER A 37 -6.65 8.25 3.90
N GLU A 38 -6.35 7.83 2.69
CA GLU A 38 -7.40 7.47 1.74
C GLU A 38 -6.93 6.47 0.71
N VAL A 39 -7.78 5.48 0.42
CA VAL A 39 -7.63 4.61 -0.75
C VAL A 39 -8.47 5.20 -1.87
N LEU A 40 -7.82 5.69 -2.92
CA LEU A 40 -8.49 6.34 -4.03
C LEU A 40 -9.09 5.34 -5.01
N LEU A 41 -8.38 4.25 -5.24
CA LEU A 41 -8.81 3.22 -6.17
C LEU A 41 -8.16 1.91 -5.73
N ALA A 42 -8.90 0.82 -5.78
CA ALA A 42 -8.34 -0.49 -5.44
C ALA A 42 -8.91 -1.55 -6.36
N VAL A 43 -8.07 -2.52 -6.71
CA VAL A 43 -8.44 -3.75 -7.39
C VAL A 43 -8.04 -4.88 -6.44
N GLY A 44 -9.00 -5.74 -6.10
CA GLY A 44 -8.77 -6.76 -5.11
C GLY A 44 -8.96 -6.22 -3.69
N ASP A 45 -8.47 -6.96 -2.72
CA ASP A 45 -8.66 -6.66 -1.31
C ASP A 45 -7.50 -5.79 -0.81
N VAL A 46 -7.78 -4.52 -0.51
CA VAL A 46 -6.77 -3.58 -0.04
C VAL A 46 -7.36 -2.75 1.09
N ARG A 47 -6.62 -2.63 2.18
CA ARG A 47 -7.03 -1.77 3.30
C ARG A 47 -5.80 -1.25 4.04
N THR A 48 -5.98 -0.18 4.77
CA THR A 48 -4.92 0.42 5.57
C THR A 48 -5.35 0.53 7.03
N GLU A 49 -4.38 0.45 7.93
CA GLU A 49 -4.59 0.63 9.35
C GLU A 49 -3.42 1.42 9.93
N LYS A 50 -3.61 1.96 11.12
CA LYS A 50 -2.51 2.52 11.89
C LYS A 50 -1.58 1.38 12.29
N ALA A 51 -0.28 1.53 12.04
CA ALA A 51 0.67 0.49 12.34
C ALA A 51 0.82 0.29 13.85
N PRO A 52 0.79 -0.97 14.32
CA PRO A 52 0.87 -1.25 15.75
C PRO A 52 2.29 -1.29 16.30
N ASP A 53 3.31 -1.23 15.44
CA ASP A 53 4.70 -1.43 15.85
C ASP A 53 5.36 -0.21 16.51
N GLY A 54 4.70 0.96 16.47
CA GLY A 54 5.26 2.18 17.03
C GLY A 54 6.37 2.82 16.20
N ILE A 55 6.77 2.20 15.10
CA ILE A 55 7.83 2.68 14.20
C ILE A 55 7.24 3.16 12.89
N SER A 56 6.46 2.30 12.25
CA SER A 56 5.75 2.65 11.02
C SER A 56 4.52 3.49 11.33
N ARG A 57 4.03 4.25 10.38
CA ARG A 57 2.83 5.05 10.56
C ARG A 57 1.58 4.36 10.05
N SER A 58 1.72 3.60 8.98
CA SER A 58 0.60 2.89 8.38
C SER A 58 0.99 1.45 8.10
N LEU A 59 -0.01 0.58 8.12
CA LEU A 59 0.14 -0.80 7.69
C LEU A 59 -0.84 -1.01 6.54
N LEU A 60 -0.31 -1.40 5.39
CA LEU A 60 -1.08 -1.62 4.19
C LEU A 60 -1.27 -3.12 3.99
N PHE A 61 -2.51 -3.57 4.02
CA PHE A 61 -2.87 -4.96 3.76
C PHE A 61 -3.28 -5.12 2.32
N MET A 62 -2.68 -6.06 1.61
CA MET A 62 -3.01 -6.34 0.22
C MET A 62 -3.27 -7.83 0.06
N GLY A 63 -4.45 -8.16 -0.41
CA GLY A 63 -4.78 -9.53 -0.77
C GLY A 63 -4.00 -9.98 -2.00
N PRO A 64 -4.15 -11.27 -2.39
CA PRO A 64 -3.46 -11.78 -3.58
C PRO A 64 -3.86 -11.00 -4.82
N GLN A 65 -2.88 -10.73 -5.68
CA GLN A 65 -3.12 -10.11 -6.98
C GLN A 65 -3.96 -8.84 -6.88
N SER A 66 -3.53 -7.92 -6.01
CA SER A 66 -4.25 -6.68 -5.77
C SER A 66 -3.39 -5.48 -6.14
N ALA A 67 -4.04 -4.34 -6.30
CA ALA A 67 -3.37 -3.08 -6.59
C ALA A 67 -4.20 -1.94 -6.03
N ALA A 68 -3.54 -0.82 -5.73
CA ALA A 68 -4.25 0.34 -5.19
C ALA A 68 -3.51 1.62 -5.50
N ILE A 69 -4.29 2.71 -5.52
CA ILE A 69 -3.78 4.08 -5.53
C ILE A 69 -4.26 4.73 -4.23
N LEU A 70 -3.32 5.30 -3.49
CA LEU A 70 -3.58 5.82 -2.16
C LEU A 70 -2.95 7.20 -1.97
N ARG A 71 -3.42 7.91 -0.95
CA ARG A 71 -2.79 9.16 -0.52
C ARG A 71 -2.96 9.39 0.98
#